data_8fd10a3112ba505a1410b6a0dad34174
#
_entry.id   8fd10a3112ba505a1410b6a0dad34174
#
_cell.length_a   1.000
_cell.length_b   1.000
_cell.length_c   1.000
_cell.angle_alpha   90.00
_cell.angle_beta   90.00
_cell.angle_gamma   90.00
#
_symmetry.space_group_name_H-M   'P 1'
#
loop_
_entity.id
_entity.type
_entity.pdbx_description
1 polymer ?
#
loop_
_entity_poly.entity_id
_entity_poly.type
_entity_poly.pdbx_seq_one_letter_code
_entity_poly.pdbx_strand_id
1 'polypeptide(L)'
;MNQPTQVQVKVRSLTAFETTLARLVRKAKRLGVPAPTYRVVGESTEEARLYLIDERESRFIGTETVIVHDVIVDVATVAVPGDWRFVARLETVKGNSNIIFAAPGESVPSEFSTSGCKCDHCGVSRYRKDTFVVANGDRYMQVGSTCLTDFLDGYDTRGVANLFAFLGDIYTVLKNWREDECGGWQGGSAALDLRKLVSESIMATRKFGWLSKSRAYANGGTSTAERVRYAKKGELTPDSEALAQADEVIGYFAGLHLTDEDDQLAHNAHAIACAGYVSERGFGLACALPVCHRIALKKAAWEAERAMARANSQHIGEVGKRQQFTARVKRVVVSSGYYGINVMTIMEDDNGNVLVGKDLGVKEDERIAFTATIKEHSEFNGVKQTTLLRATKVALVA
;
A
#
# COMPACT_ATOMS: atom_id res chain seq x y z
N MET A 1 23.87 -23.00 -12.29
CA MET A 1 23.83 -21.59 -11.85
C MET A 1 22.48 -21.03 -12.25
N ASN A 2 21.67 -20.65 -11.28
CA ASN A 2 20.41 -19.97 -11.57
C ASN A 2 20.69 -18.65 -12.29
N GLN A 3 19.87 -18.32 -13.29
CA GLN A 3 19.99 -17.03 -13.96
C GLN A 3 19.65 -15.90 -12.99
N PRO A 4 20.27 -14.72 -13.15
CA PRO A 4 19.90 -13.57 -12.33
C PRO A 4 18.42 -13.26 -12.53
N THR A 5 17.71 -13.01 -11.42
CA THR A 5 16.30 -12.59 -11.49
C THR A 5 16.21 -11.26 -12.20
N GLN A 6 15.33 -11.16 -13.20
CA GLN A 6 15.05 -9.90 -13.87
C GLN A 6 13.85 -9.23 -13.21
N VAL A 7 14.00 -7.95 -12.89
CA VAL A 7 12.95 -7.12 -12.29
C VAL A 7 12.71 -5.94 -13.19
N GLN A 8 11.48 -5.80 -13.68
CA GLN A 8 11.08 -4.65 -14.48
C GLN A 8 10.61 -3.51 -13.59
N VAL A 9 11.15 -2.32 -13.81
CA VAL A 9 10.85 -1.11 -13.03
C VAL A 9 10.48 0.03 -13.98
N LYS A 10 9.45 0.78 -13.66
CA LYS A 10 9.13 2.06 -14.31
C LYS A 10 9.92 3.17 -13.62
N VAL A 11 10.62 3.95 -14.39
CA VAL A 11 11.56 4.98 -13.92
C VAL A 11 11.20 6.33 -14.53
N ARG A 12 10.88 7.30 -13.72
CA ARG A 12 10.54 8.65 -14.15
C ARG A 12 11.77 9.49 -14.51
N SER A 13 12.88 9.27 -13.78
CA SER A 13 14.18 9.91 -14.04
C SER A 13 15.26 8.85 -14.15
N LEU A 14 15.71 8.60 -15.39
CA LEU A 14 16.78 7.62 -15.67
C LEU A 14 18.08 8.02 -14.97
N THR A 15 18.42 9.31 -14.95
CA THR A 15 19.64 9.83 -14.29
C THR A 15 19.66 9.56 -12.79
N ALA A 16 18.52 9.74 -12.11
CA ALA A 16 18.40 9.44 -10.69
C ALA A 16 18.50 7.94 -10.42
N PHE A 17 17.88 7.12 -11.28
CA PHE A 17 18.04 5.66 -11.25
C PHE A 17 19.49 5.23 -11.40
N GLU A 18 20.20 5.74 -12.40
CA GLU A 18 21.62 5.45 -12.64
C GLU A 18 22.50 5.86 -11.45
N THR A 19 22.22 7.01 -10.86
CA THR A 19 22.94 7.48 -9.66
C THR A 19 22.75 6.51 -8.49
N THR A 20 21.55 6.00 -8.30
CA THR A 20 21.23 5.04 -7.24
C THR A 20 21.84 3.68 -7.53
N LEU A 21 21.75 3.20 -8.77
CA LEU A 21 22.37 1.95 -9.19
C LEU A 21 23.90 1.99 -9.07
N ALA A 22 24.52 3.12 -9.41
CA ALA A 22 25.96 3.31 -9.25
C ALA A 22 26.44 3.17 -7.78
N ARG A 23 25.58 3.55 -6.80
CA ARG A 23 25.86 3.29 -5.37
C ARG A 23 25.85 1.80 -5.05
N LEU A 24 24.88 1.07 -5.60
CA LEU A 24 24.79 -0.40 -5.45
C LEU A 24 25.99 -1.09 -6.10
N VAL A 25 26.39 -0.67 -7.31
CA VAL A 25 27.58 -1.20 -8.00
C VAL A 25 28.87 -0.97 -7.17
N ARG A 26 29.05 0.23 -6.60
CA ARG A 26 30.18 0.50 -5.68
C ARG A 26 30.13 -0.38 -4.43
N LYS A 27 28.95 -0.62 -3.88
CA LYS A 27 28.76 -1.51 -2.73
C LYS A 27 29.10 -2.95 -3.09
N ALA A 28 28.63 -3.45 -4.25
CA ALA A 28 28.97 -4.78 -4.77
C ALA A 28 30.48 -4.98 -4.88
N LYS A 29 31.17 -4.03 -5.52
CA LYS A 29 32.65 -4.04 -5.65
C LYS A 29 33.36 -4.13 -4.30
N ARG A 30 32.90 -3.35 -3.30
CA ARG A 30 33.48 -3.38 -1.94
C ARG A 30 33.24 -4.71 -1.22
N LEU A 31 32.12 -5.38 -1.50
CA LEU A 31 31.76 -6.66 -0.90
C LEU A 31 32.34 -7.86 -1.66
N GLY A 32 32.96 -7.66 -2.82
CA GLY A 32 33.48 -8.73 -3.68
C GLY A 32 32.39 -9.59 -4.32
N VAL A 33 31.18 -9.04 -4.50
CA VAL A 33 30.02 -9.74 -5.10
C VAL A 33 29.73 -9.18 -6.49
N PRO A 34 29.08 -9.96 -7.38
CA PRO A 34 28.63 -9.46 -8.67
C PRO A 34 27.72 -8.24 -8.52
N ALA A 35 27.80 -7.31 -9.47
CA ALA A 35 27.01 -6.09 -9.48
C ALA A 35 25.72 -6.28 -10.29
N PRO A 36 24.60 -5.62 -9.92
CA PRO A 36 23.41 -5.58 -10.74
C PRO A 36 23.67 -4.81 -12.03
N THR A 37 23.00 -5.21 -13.12
CA THR A 37 23.02 -4.54 -14.39
C THR A 37 21.61 -4.16 -14.83
N TYR A 38 21.47 -3.24 -15.77
CA TYR A 38 20.18 -2.84 -16.29
C TYR A 38 20.20 -2.61 -17.81
N ARG A 39 19.03 -2.62 -18.41
CA ARG A 39 18.80 -2.19 -19.78
C ARG A 39 17.47 -1.46 -19.88
N VAL A 40 17.40 -0.44 -20.70
CA VAL A 40 16.13 0.20 -21.08
C VAL A 40 15.42 -0.70 -22.08
N VAL A 41 14.16 -1.01 -21.82
CA VAL A 41 13.36 -1.92 -22.67
C VAL A 41 12.16 -1.24 -23.31
N GLY A 42 11.81 -0.05 -22.86
CA GLY A 42 10.71 0.71 -23.43
C GLY A 42 10.39 1.99 -22.66
N GLU A 43 9.30 2.59 -23.05
CA GLU A 43 8.73 3.77 -22.41
C GLU A 43 7.24 3.51 -22.15
N SER A 44 6.68 4.11 -21.12
CA SER A 44 5.25 4.11 -20.85
C SER A 44 4.75 5.50 -20.56
N THR A 45 3.53 5.76 -20.98
CA THR A 45 2.84 7.02 -20.73
C THR A 45 1.56 6.70 -19.97
N GLU A 46 1.33 7.36 -18.86
CA GLU A 46 0.10 7.18 -18.08
C GLU A 46 -0.44 8.53 -17.58
N GLU A 47 -1.75 8.62 -17.48
CA GLU A 47 -2.39 9.78 -16.87
C GLU A 47 -2.29 9.67 -15.34
N ALA A 48 -1.69 10.68 -14.72
CA ALA A 48 -1.62 10.81 -13.27
C ALA A 48 -2.43 12.02 -12.81
N ARG A 49 -3.12 11.90 -11.68
CA ARG A 49 -3.78 13.03 -11.03
C ARG A 49 -2.80 13.73 -10.11
N LEU A 50 -2.44 14.96 -10.43
CA LEU A 50 -1.73 15.85 -9.53
C LEU A 50 -2.71 16.43 -8.51
N TYR A 51 -2.31 16.38 -7.24
CA TYR A 51 -3.04 17.09 -6.18
C TYR A 51 -2.39 18.45 -6.03
N LEU A 52 -3.13 19.50 -6.41
CA LEU A 52 -2.68 20.88 -6.28
C LEU A 52 -2.82 21.29 -4.83
N ILE A 53 -1.73 21.78 -4.25
CA ILE A 53 -1.67 22.27 -2.87
C ILE A 53 -1.23 23.72 -2.92
N ASP A 54 -1.99 24.60 -2.28
CA ASP A 54 -1.52 25.95 -1.99
C ASP A 54 -0.40 25.85 -0.96
N GLU A 55 0.83 26.12 -1.38
CA GLU A 55 2.01 26.05 -0.51
C GLU A 55 1.99 27.06 0.65
N ARG A 56 1.28 28.18 0.49
CA ARG A 56 1.20 29.25 1.51
C ARG A 56 0.23 28.86 2.63
N GLU A 57 -0.92 28.29 2.26
CA GLU A 57 -1.95 27.87 3.21
C GLU A 57 -1.90 26.38 3.53
N SER A 58 -1.01 25.61 2.86
CA SER A 58 -0.91 24.15 2.94
C SER A 58 -2.26 23.44 2.69
N ARG A 59 -3.12 24.05 1.87
CA ARG A 59 -4.49 23.61 1.61
C ARG A 59 -4.59 22.93 0.24
N PHE A 60 -5.33 21.83 0.18
CA PHE A 60 -5.72 21.23 -1.08
C PHE A 60 -6.63 22.19 -1.86
N ILE A 61 -6.24 22.52 -3.09
CA ILE A 61 -6.96 23.44 -3.97
C ILE A 61 -7.57 22.76 -5.20
N GLY A 62 -7.19 21.51 -5.49
CA GLY A 62 -7.77 20.80 -6.62
C GLY A 62 -6.93 19.64 -7.10
N THR A 63 -7.37 19.03 -8.22
CA THR A 63 -6.60 18.00 -8.94
C THR A 63 -6.46 18.43 -10.40
N GLU A 64 -5.29 18.19 -10.96
CA GLU A 64 -5.01 18.33 -12.37
C GLU A 64 -4.60 16.97 -12.94
N THR A 65 -5.05 16.64 -14.14
CA THR A 65 -4.60 15.43 -14.84
C THR A 65 -3.40 15.80 -15.68
N VAL A 66 -2.29 15.11 -15.46
CA VAL A 66 -1.05 15.28 -16.21
C VAL A 66 -0.66 13.97 -16.87
N ILE A 67 0.00 14.09 -18.02
CA ILE A 67 0.60 12.95 -18.68
C ILE A 67 2.00 12.74 -18.12
N VAL A 68 2.24 11.55 -17.60
CA VAL A 68 3.53 11.14 -17.03
C VAL A 68 4.22 10.20 -18.00
N HIS A 69 5.47 10.51 -18.29
CA HIS A 69 6.35 9.66 -19.11
C HIS A 69 7.32 8.92 -18.19
N ASP A 70 7.28 7.59 -18.24
CA ASP A 70 8.18 6.71 -17.51
C ASP A 70 9.02 5.88 -18.49
N VAL A 71 10.29 5.68 -18.18
CA VAL A 71 11.18 4.76 -18.87
C VAL A 71 11.04 3.38 -18.23
N ILE A 72 10.86 2.33 -19.01
CA ILE A 72 10.79 0.96 -18.53
C ILE A 72 12.21 0.37 -18.55
N VAL A 73 12.67 -0.07 -17.39
CA VAL A 73 14.01 -0.60 -17.19
C VAL A 73 13.94 -2.04 -16.67
N ASP A 74 14.59 -2.97 -17.36
CA ASP A 74 14.85 -4.30 -16.83
C ASP A 74 16.14 -4.29 -16.03
N VAL A 75 16.08 -4.66 -14.76
CA VAL A 75 17.24 -4.80 -13.87
C VAL A 75 17.54 -6.28 -13.68
N ALA A 76 18.70 -6.72 -14.14
CA ALA A 76 19.22 -8.03 -13.81
C ALA A 76 19.89 -7.97 -12.43
N THR A 77 19.32 -8.69 -11.47
CA THR A 77 19.89 -8.83 -10.14
C THR A 77 21.02 -9.85 -10.14
N VAL A 78 21.57 -10.13 -8.99
CA VAL A 78 22.69 -11.09 -8.87
C VAL A 78 22.15 -12.52 -8.78
N ALA A 79 22.70 -13.43 -9.56
CA ALA A 79 22.38 -14.86 -9.47
C ALA A 79 22.82 -15.42 -8.10
N VAL A 80 21.95 -16.22 -7.50
CA VAL A 80 22.24 -16.97 -6.29
C VAL A 80 22.80 -18.32 -6.72
N PRO A 81 23.95 -18.76 -6.18
CA PRO A 81 24.47 -20.10 -6.46
C PRO A 81 23.52 -21.21 -5.95
N GLY A 82 23.54 -22.38 -6.61
CA GLY A 82 22.72 -23.53 -6.25
C GLY A 82 21.27 -23.43 -6.77
N ASP A 83 20.41 -24.32 -6.25
CA ASP A 83 18.99 -24.42 -6.66
C ASP A 83 18.05 -23.60 -5.77
N TRP A 84 18.61 -22.84 -4.84
CA TRP A 84 17.84 -21.99 -3.93
C TRP A 84 17.67 -20.59 -4.49
N ARG A 85 16.48 -20.02 -4.34
CA ARG A 85 16.20 -18.60 -4.66
C ARG A 85 16.01 -17.80 -3.39
N PHE A 86 16.40 -16.55 -3.44
CA PHE A 86 16.13 -15.59 -2.38
C PHE A 86 14.67 -15.13 -2.44
N VAL A 87 13.96 -15.27 -1.32
CA VAL A 87 12.54 -14.90 -1.21
C VAL A 87 12.36 -13.63 -0.40
N ALA A 88 12.94 -13.57 0.80
CA ALA A 88 12.79 -12.42 1.67
C ALA A 88 13.93 -12.27 2.67
N ARG A 89 14.05 -11.06 3.20
CA ARG A 89 14.79 -10.74 4.42
C ARG A 89 13.79 -10.49 5.54
N LEU A 90 14.06 -11.03 6.70
CA LEU A 90 13.26 -10.86 7.90
C LEU A 90 14.03 -10.05 8.93
N GLU A 91 13.38 -9.07 9.53
CA GLU A 91 13.88 -8.32 10.67
C GLU A 91 13.02 -8.67 11.88
N THR A 92 13.60 -9.38 12.86
CA THR A 92 12.86 -9.81 14.04
C THR A 92 12.68 -8.65 15.00
N VAL A 93 11.44 -8.42 15.41
CA VAL A 93 11.03 -7.45 16.43
C VAL A 93 10.59 -8.17 17.71
N LYS A 94 10.17 -7.42 18.74
CA LYS A 94 9.72 -7.96 20.00
C LYS A 94 8.61 -9.00 19.83
N GLY A 95 8.66 -10.09 20.60
CA GLY A 95 7.62 -11.11 20.60
C GLY A 95 7.73 -12.15 19.47
N ASN A 96 8.92 -12.33 18.89
CA ASN A 96 9.20 -13.23 17.76
C ASN A 96 8.47 -12.86 16.44
N SER A 97 7.85 -11.69 16.36
CA SER A 97 7.29 -11.19 15.10
C SER A 97 8.40 -10.70 14.17
N ASN A 98 8.21 -10.87 12.88
CA ASN A 98 9.15 -10.44 11.86
C ASN A 98 8.52 -9.37 10.95
N ILE A 99 9.28 -8.33 10.66
CA ILE A 99 9.00 -7.43 9.54
C ILE A 99 9.58 -8.10 8.29
N ILE A 100 8.73 -8.35 7.30
CA ILE A 100 9.09 -9.09 6.09
C ILE A 100 9.42 -8.09 4.97
N PHE A 101 10.60 -8.24 4.39
CA PHE A 101 11.03 -7.52 3.19
C PHE A 101 11.17 -8.52 2.04
N ALA A 102 10.06 -8.79 1.37
CA ALA A 102 10.01 -9.74 0.26
C ALA A 102 10.75 -9.21 -0.98
N ALA A 103 11.34 -10.12 -1.74
CA ALA A 103 11.83 -9.82 -3.08
C ALA A 103 10.64 -9.49 -4.02
N PRO A 104 10.82 -8.62 -5.02
CA PRO A 104 9.77 -8.31 -5.98
C PRO A 104 9.24 -9.58 -6.67
N GLY A 105 7.91 -9.74 -6.66
CA GLY A 105 7.24 -10.90 -7.25
C GLY A 105 7.24 -12.18 -6.40
N GLU A 106 7.89 -12.17 -5.23
CA GLU A 106 7.85 -13.29 -4.29
C GLU A 106 6.73 -13.13 -3.27
N SER A 107 6.06 -14.25 -2.99
CA SER A 107 5.11 -14.39 -1.88
C SER A 107 5.81 -15.11 -0.72
N VAL A 108 5.67 -14.61 0.48
CA VAL A 108 6.27 -15.17 1.68
C VAL A 108 5.18 -15.85 2.49
N PRO A 109 5.30 -17.15 2.80
CA PRO A 109 4.35 -17.82 3.67
C PRO A 109 4.19 -17.10 5.02
N SER A 110 2.97 -17.02 5.52
CA SER A 110 2.61 -16.25 6.74
C SER A 110 3.32 -16.76 7.99
N GLU A 111 3.66 -18.04 8.03
CA GLU A 111 4.42 -18.66 9.13
C GLU A 111 5.72 -17.91 9.46
N PHE A 112 6.34 -17.27 8.47
CA PHE A 112 7.56 -16.49 8.66
C PHE A 112 7.32 -15.14 9.35
N SER A 113 6.09 -14.68 9.47
CA SER A 113 5.75 -13.44 10.20
C SER A 113 5.95 -13.58 11.72
N THR A 114 5.86 -14.81 12.25
CA THR A 114 5.96 -15.13 13.68
C THR A 114 7.08 -16.11 14.03
N SER A 115 7.93 -16.47 13.07
CA SER A 115 9.01 -17.45 13.24
C SER A 115 10.19 -16.97 14.10
N GLY A 116 10.25 -15.67 14.38
CA GLY A 116 11.33 -15.06 15.16
C GLY A 116 12.71 -15.21 14.50
N CYS A 117 13.74 -15.48 15.32
CA CYS A 117 15.13 -15.62 14.86
C CYS A 117 15.55 -17.10 14.63
N LYS A 118 14.62 -18.03 14.51
CA LYS A 118 14.94 -19.44 14.30
C LYS A 118 15.68 -19.63 12.98
N CYS A 119 16.61 -20.58 12.97
CA CYS A 119 17.29 -21.01 11.75
C CYS A 119 16.94 -22.48 11.49
N ASP A 120 16.25 -22.75 10.38
CA ASP A 120 15.80 -24.12 10.04
C ASP A 120 16.95 -25.04 9.68
N HIS A 121 18.09 -24.49 9.25
CA HIS A 121 19.28 -25.29 8.94
C HIS A 121 19.94 -25.87 10.20
N CYS A 122 20.29 -25.05 11.17
CA CYS A 122 21.00 -25.51 12.38
C CYS A 122 20.09 -25.71 13.60
N GLY A 123 18.78 -25.44 13.48
CA GLY A 123 17.82 -25.53 14.58
C GLY A 123 18.01 -24.52 15.71
N VAL A 124 19.03 -23.67 15.64
CA VAL A 124 19.38 -22.75 16.73
C VAL A 124 18.55 -21.47 16.66
N SER A 125 17.82 -21.20 17.74
CA SER A 125 17.15 -19.93 17.97
C SER A 125 18.06 -19.04 18.83
N ARG A 126 18.68 -18.03 18.22
CA ARG A 126 19.48 -16.99 18.90
C ARG A 126 19.15 -15.64 18.28
N TYR A 127 19.32 -14.58 19.02
CA TYR A 127 19.12 -13.24 18.47
C TYR A 127 19.99 -13.02 17.22
N ARG A 128 19.32 -12.64 16.13
CA ARG A 128 19.92 -12.22 14.88
C ARG A 128 19.17 -10.99 14.40
N LYS A 129 19.91 -9.99 13.96
CA LYS A 129 19.30 -8.77 13.41
C LYS A 129 18.49 -9.09 12.15
N ASP A 130 19.03 -9.96 11.31
CA ASP A 130 18.43 -10.35 10.04
C ASP A 130 18.49 -11.88 9.91
N THR A 131 17.43 -12.45 9.41
CA THR A 131 17.37 -13.81 8.84
C THR A 131 16.84 -13.72 7.42
N PHE A 132 16.96 -14.79 6.66
CA PHE A 132 16.62 -14.83 5.25
C PHE A 132 15.71 -16.00 4.95
N VAL A 133 14.68 -15.77 4.14
CA VAL A 133 13.86 -16.83 3.58
C VAL A 133 14.41 -17.18 2.21
N VAL A 134 14.69 -18.45 2.02
CA VAL A 134 15.13 -19.02 0.76
C VAL A 134 14.15 -20.13 0.35
N ALA A 135 14.00 -20.37 -0.96
CA ALA A 135 13.12 -21.43 -1.45
C ALA A 135 13.78 -22.24 -2.56
N ASN A 136 13.44 -23.54 -2.58
CA ASN A 136 13.76 -24.47 -3.66
C ASN A 136 12.44 -25.19 -4.04
N GLY A 137 11.89 -24.88 -5.22
CA GLY A 137 10.52 -25.22 -5.55
C GLY A 137 9.55 -24.63 -4.54
N ASP A 138 8.70 -25.47 -3.95
CA ASP A 138 7.71 -25.09 -2.92
C ASP A 138 8.25 -25.22 -1.48
N ARG A 139 9.50 -25.58 -1.31
CA ARG A 139 10.14 -25.71 -0.01
C ARG A 139 10.74 -24.37 0.41
N TYR A 140 10.24 -23.80 1.48
CA TYR A 140 10.76 -22.59 2.09
C TYR A 140 11.58 -22.91 3.34
N MET A 141 12.62 -22.13 3.61
CA MET A 141 13.44 -22.24 4.81
C MET A 141 13.88 -20.86 5.29
N GLN A 142 13.82 -20.65 6.60
CA GLN A 142 14.42 -19.47 7.24
C GLN A 142 15.84 -19.81 7.70
N VAL A 143 16.82 -19.05 7.24
CA VAL A 143 18.22 -19.32 7.54
C VAL A 143 18.93 -18.08 8.07
N GLY A 144 19.79 -18.28 9.06
CA GLY A 144 20.67 -17.25 9.55
C GLY A 144 21.83 -17.00 8.60
N SER A 145 22.40 -15.80 8.63
CA SER A 145 23.49 -15.39 7.72
C SER A 145 24.71 -16.35 7.70
N THR A 146 25.04 -16.96 8.83
CA THR A 146 26.13 -17.95 8.91
C THR A 146 25.80 -19.31 8.33
N CYS A 147 24.54 -19.69 8.30
CA CYS A 147 24.11 -20.99 7.76
C CYS A 147 23.82 -20.94 6.25
N LEU A 148 23.75 -19.75 5.68
CA LEU A 148 23.58 -19.58 4.23
C LEU A 148 24.67 -20.23 3.40
N THR A 149 25.89 -20.37 3.94
CA THR A 149 27.02 -20.99 3.26
C THR A 149 26.85 -22.46 2.96
N ASP A 150 26.18 -23.17 3.87
CA ASP A 150 25.97 -24.61 3.72
C ASP A 150 24.97 -24.93 2.58
N PHE A 151 24.17 -23.92 2.19
CA PHE A 151 23.26 -24.02 1.04
C PHE A 151 23.91 -23.69 -0.31
N LEU A 152 25.13 -23.16 -0.31
CA LEU A 152 25.73 -22.54 -1.48
C LEU A 152 27.04 -23.18 -1.92
N ASP A 153 27.21 -24.50 -1.66
CA ASP A 153 28.29 -25.36 -2.17
C ASP A 153 29.71 -24.71 -2.16
N GLY A 154 30.19 -24.32 -0.98
CA GLY A 154 31.61 -23.96 -0.81
C GLY A 154 31.98 -22.52 -1.16
N TYR A 155 31.05 -21.61 -1.35
CA TYR A 155 31.35 -20.18 -1.38
C TYR A 155 31.75 -19.64 -0.01
N ASP A 156 32.72 -18.71 0.01
CA ASP A 156 33.20 -18.08 1.24
C ASP A 156 32.05 -17.51 2.10
N THR A 157 32.01 -17.94 3.36
CA THR A 157 30.94 -17.65 4.32
C THR A 157 30.59 -16.17 4.46
N ARG A 158 31.58 -15.29 4.39
CA ARG A 158 31.37 -13.85 4.46
C ARG A 158 30.80 -13.28 3.16
N GLY A 159 31.24 -13.81 2.03
CA GLY A 159 30.77 -13.38 0.72
C GLY A 159 29.29 -13.65 0.50
N VAL A 160 28.80 -14.78 0.97
CA VAL A 160 27.41 -15.21 0.78
C VAL A 160 26.45 -14.43 1.69
N ALA A 161 26.75 -14.28 2.97
CA ALA A 161 25.92 -13.47 3.86
C ALA A 161 25.85 -12.00 3.37
N ASN A 162 26.96 -11.50 2.83
CA ASN A 162 27.02 -10.19 2.19
C ASN A 162 26.20 -10.14 0.91
N LEU A 163 26.21 -11.22 0.10
CA LEU A 163 25.41 -11.31 -1.12
C LEU A 163 23.91 -11.26 -0.80
N PHE A 164 23.42 -12.04 0.15
CA PHE A 164 22.00 -12.04 0.51
C PHE A 164 21.56 -10.73 1.17
N ALA A 165 22.38 -10.16 2.04
CA ALA A 165 22.13 -8.82 2.57
C ALA A 165 22.09 -7.77 1.44
N PHE A 166 22.97 -7.92 0.46
CA PHE A 166 23.04 -7.05 -0.70
C PHE A 166 21.85 -7.22 -1.66
N LEU A 167 21.40 -8.47 -1.91
CA LEU A 167 20.17 -8.73 -2.66
C LEU A 167 18.95 -8.10 -1.97
N GLY A 168 18.82 -8.24 -0.65
CA GLY A 168 17.80 -7.57 0.10
C GLY A 168 17.85 -6.04 -0.06
N ASP A 169 19.05 -5.45 -0.12
CA ASP A 169 19.22 -4.02 -0.38
C ASP A 169 18.83 -3.66 -1.83
N ILE A 170 19.24 -4.46 -2.82
CA ILE A 170 18.84 -4.26 -4.23
C ILE A 170 17.33 -4.30 -4.35
N TYR A 171 16.69 -5.34 -3.83
CA TYR A 171 15.25 -5.50 -3.92
C TYR A 171 14.49 -4.40 -3.16
N THR A 172 15.00 -3.97 -2.01
CA THR A 172 14.43 -2.82 -1.30
C THR A 172 14.51 -1.55 -2.14
N VAL A 173 15.64 -1.30 -2.79
CA VAL A 173 15.81 -0.14 -3.69
C VAL A 173 14.86 -0.26 -4.88
N LEU A 174 14.78 -1.43 -5.53
CA LEU A 174 13.94 -1.64 -6.72
C LEU A 174 12.44 -1.57 -6.40
N LYS A 175 12.02 -2.13 -5.26
CA LYS A 175 10.64 -2.05 -4.79
C LYS A 175 10.25 -0.61 -4.46
N ASN A 176 11.13 0.09 -3.78
CA ASN A 176 10.93 1.48 -3.39
C ASN A 176 11.24 2.46 -4.52
N TRP A 177 11.79 1.99 -5.67
CA TRP A 177 12.08 2.88 -6.79
C TRP A 177 10.83 3.59 -7.30
N ARG A 178 9.68 2.92 -7.29
CA ARG A 178 8.38 3.56 -7.52
C ARG A 178 7.94 4.49 -6.39
N GLU A 179 8.53 4.31 -5.20
CA GLU A 179 8.15 4.99 -3.97
C GLU A 179 9.24 5.93 -3.45
N ASP A 180 10.52 5.79 -3.91
CA ASP A 180 11.66 6.42 -3.25
C ASP A 180 12.80 6.89 -4.15
N GLU A 181 12.79 8.16 -4.47
CA GLU A 181 14.01 8.88 -4.89
C GLU A 181 14.63 9.69 -3.77
N CYS A 182 14.89 9.26 -2.65
CA CYS A 182 15.82 9.90 -1.70
C CYS A 182 15.80 9.22 -0.35
N GLY A 183 16.89 8.70 0.02
CA GLY A 183 17.12 8.24 1.37
C GLY A 183 18.48 7.57 1.45
N GLY A 184 19.51 8.39 1.64
CA GLY A 184 20.84 7.90 1.96
C GLY A 184 20.77 6.91 3.11
N TRP A 185 21.10 5.66 2.82
CA TRP A 185 21.29 4.63 3.81
C TRP A 185 22.51 4.97 4.66
N GLN A 186 22.30 5.58 5.81
CA GLN A 186 23.25 5.54 6.89
C GLN A 186 22.88 4.37 7.80
N GLY A 187 23.74 3.36 7.83
CA GLY A 187 23.58 2.18 8.67
C GLY A 187 23.70 2.53 10.15
N GLY A 188 22.61 2.88 10.75
CA GLY A 188 22.45 3.04 12.18
C GLY A 188 21.26 2.26 12.65
N SER A 189 21.46 1.36 13.63
CA SER A 189 20.43 0.47 14.19
C SER A 189 19.69 1.13 15.35
N ALA A 190 19.34 2.42 15.23
CA ALA A 190 18.53 3.07 16.24
C ALA A 190 17.09 2.54 16.16
N ALA A 191 16.57 2.03 17.28
CA ALA A 191 15.15 1.77 17.43
C ALA A 191 14.44 3.11 17.58
N LEU A 192 13.50 3.38 16.70
CA LEU A 192 12.69 4.59 16.70
C LEU A 192 11.37 4.30 17.43
N ASP A 193 10.98 5.18 18.34
CA ASP A 193 9.74 5.06 19.08
C ASP A 193 8.53 5.19 18.15
N LEU A 194 7.69 4.16 18.10
CA LEU A 194 6.55 4.09 17.19
C LEU A 194 5.51 5.15 17.52
N ARG A 195 5.18 5.33 18.81
CA ARG A 195 4.16 6.28 19.27
C ARG A 195 4.52 7.71 18.86
N LYS A 196 5.80 8.05 19.03
CA LYS A 196 6.33 9.35 18.61
C LYS A 196 6.19 9.54 17.09
N LEU A 197 6.64 8.58 16.30
CA LEU A 197 6.56 8.68 14.82
C LEU A 197 5.14 8.78 14.31
N VAL A 198 4.21 7.99 14.86
CA VAL A 198 2.80 8.01 14.49
C VAL A 198 2.16 9.34 14.86
N SER A 199 2.41 9.88 16.07
CA SER A 199 1.85 11.16 16.48
C SER A 199 2.43 12.34 15.68
N GLU A 200 3.73 12.35 15.39
CA GLU A 200 4.35 13.36 14.52
C GLU A 200 3.80 13.27 13.08
N SER A 201 3.52 12.06 12.57
CA SER A 201 2.89 11.86 11.26
C SER A 201 1.45 12.38 11.23
N ILE A 202 0.70 12.23 12.33
CA ILE A 202 -0.64 12.82 12.47
C ILE A 202 -0.55 14.35 12.41
N MET A 203 0.39 14.95 13.14
CA MET A 203 0.61 16.40 13.10
C MET A 203 1.00 16.91 11.72
N ALA A 204 1.93 16.20 11.05
CA ALA A 204 2.32 16.53 9.68
C ALA A 204 1.13 16.43 8.71
N THR A 205 0.29 15.40 8.89
CA THR A 205 -0.92 15.19 8.05
C THR A 205 -1.98 16.26 8.32
N ARG A 206 -2.17 16.69 9.55
CA ARG A 206 -3.09 17.79 9.89
C ARG A 206 -2.63 19.12 9.28
N LYS A 207 -1.32 19.39 9.34
CA LYS A 207 -0.73 20.66 8.89
C LYS A 207 -0.60 20.75 7.37
N PHE A 208 -0.23 19.65 6.69
CA PHE A 208 0.18 19.66 5.27
C PHE A 208 -0.63 18.70 4.38
N GLY A 209 -1.59 17.96 4.92
CA GLY A 209 -2.22 16.85 4.24
C GLY A 209 -1.34 15.61 4.18
N TRP A 210 -1.96 14.46 3.91
CA TRP A 210 -1.23 13.22 3.67
C TRP A 210 -0.70 13.17 2.24
N LEU A 211 0.62 12.99 2.11
CA LEU A 211 1.26 12.79 0.83
C LEU A 211 2.19 11.57 0.90
N SER A 212 1.86 10.52 0.14
CA SER A 212 2.75 9.37 0.00
C SER A 212 4.01 9.78 -0.77
N LYS A 213 5.10 9.05 -0.61
CA LYS A 213 6.35 9.36 -1.28
C LYS A 213 6.22 9.29 -2.81
N SER A 214 5.51 8.29 -3.33
CA SER A 214 5.23 8.17 -4.76
C SER A 214 4.48 9.39 -5.32
N ARG A 215 3.47 9.88 -4.58
CA ARG A 215 2.73 11.09 -4.99
C ARG A 215 3.56 12.37 -4.83
N ALA A 216 4.33 12.48 -3.75
CA ALA A 216 5.24 13.61 -3.54
C ALA A 216 6.24 13.71 -4.68
N TYR A 217 6.82 12.58 -5.07
CA TYR A 217 7.74 12.51 -6.20
C TYR A 217 7.06 12.93 -7.51
N ALA A 218 5.85 12.44 -7.76
CA ALA A 218 5.06 12.82 -8.93
C ALA A 218 4.81 14.32 -9.03
N ASN A 219 4.70 15.01 -7.91
CA ASN A 219 4.29 16.40 -7.81
C ASN A 219 5.45 17.36 -7.51
N GLY A 220 6.70 16.86 -7.43
CA GLY A 220 7.84 17.68 -6.99
C GLY A 220 7.72 18.14 -5.52
N GLY A 221 6.87 17.50 -4.73
CA GLY A 221 6.59 17.87 -3.34
C GLY A 221 7.36 17.02 -2.31
N THR A 222 7.12 17.29 -1.02
CA THR A 222 7.74 16.58 0.11
C THR A 222 6.72 15.62 0.73
N SER A 223 7.04 14.33 0.83
CA SER A 223 6.16 13.33 1.45
C SER A 223 5.97 13.55 2.95
N THR A 224 4.88 13.01 3.51
CA THR A 224 4.63 13.08 4.96
C THR A 224 5.78 12.45 5.76
N ALA A 225 6.33 11.33 5.30
CA ALA A 225 7.47 10.70 5.97
C ALA A 225 8.74 11.58 5.95
N GLU A 226 9.02 12.29 4.85
CA GLU A 226 10.14 13.24 4.78
C GLU A 226 9.90 14.46 5.68
N ARG A 227 8.67 14.97 5.74
CA ARG A 227 8.31 16.07 6.66
C ARG A 227 8.54 15.68 8.12
N VAL A 228 8.19 14.47 8.52
CA VAL A 228 8.47 13.94 9.86
C VAL A 228 9.99 13.79 10.08
N ARG A 229 10.71 13.26 9.10
CA ARG A 229 12.16 13.01 9.20
C ARG A 229 12.97 14.29 9.35
N TYR A 230 12.62 15.33 8.61
CA TYR A 230 13.37 16.58 8.53
C TYR A 230 12.72 17.74 9.27
N ALA A 231 11.69 17.47 10.08
CA ALA A 231 11.03 18.47 10.92
C ALA A 231 12.04 19.15 11.85
N LYS A 232 11.95 20.46 11.94
CA LYS A 232 12.73 21.22 12.93
C LYS A 232 12.24 20.88 14.34
N LYS A 233 13.11 21.02 15.33
CA LYS A 233 12.75 20.80 16.74
C LYS A 233 11.54 21.67 17.11
N GLY A 234 10.46 21.02 17.55
CA GLY A 234 9.21 21.68 17.95
C GLY A 234 8.20 21.90 16.82
N GLU A 235 8.53 21.68 15.56
CA GLU A 235 7.65 21.92 14.41
C GLU A 235 6.43 20.99 14.37
N LEU A 236 6.61 19.75 14.74
CA LEU A 236 5.59 18.68 14.78
C LEU A 236 5.37 18.17 16.20
N THR A 237 5.42 19.05 17.19
CA THR A 237 5.15 18.66 18.60
C THR A 237 3.72 18.13 18.70
N PRO A 238 3.52 16.86 19.10
CA PRO A 238 2.19 16.31 19.21
C PRO A 238 1.40 16.93 20.37
N ASP A 239 0.16 17.27 20.11
CA ASP A 239 -0.82 17.64 21.13
C ASP A 239 -1.44 16.38 21.77
N SER A 240 -2.26 16.56 22.81
CA SER A 240 -2.92 15.46 23.51
C SER A 240 -3.83 14.63 22.61
N GLU A 241 -4.48 15.28 21.64
CA GLU A 241 -5.35 14.62 20.68
C GLU A 241 -4.55 13.76 19.68
N ALA A 242 -3.42 14.27 19.17
CA ALA A 242 -2.54 13.50 18.28
C ALA A 242 -1.93 12.28 19.00
N LEU A 243 -1.60 12.42 20.29
CA LEU A 243 -1.13 11.31 21.11
C LEU A 243 -2.22 10.24 21.33
N ALA A 244 -3.45 10.66 21.64
CA ALA A 244 -4.58 9.73 21.79
C ALA A 244 -4.91 9.01 20.47
N GLN A 245 -4.89 9.73 19.33
CA GLN A 245 -5.07 9.10 18.02
C GLN A 245 -3.93 8.15 17.67
N ALA A 246 -2.68 8.45 18.08
CA ALA A 246 -1.57 7.53 17.88
C ALA A 246 -1.76 6.23 18.67
N ASP A 247 -2.23 6.33 19.91
CA ASP A 247 -2.55 5.17 20.75
C ASP A 247 -3.68 4.32 20.13
N GLU A 248 -4.72 4.96 19.59
CA GLU A 248 -5.81 4.29 18.87
C GLU A 248 -5.29 3.54 17.63
N VAL A 249 -4.49 4.21 16.79
CA VAL A 249 -3.89 3.62 15.59
C VAL A 249 -3.03 2.42 15.93
N ILE A 250 -2.15 2.55 16.92
CA ILE A 250 -1.27 1.45 17.35
C ILE A 250 -2.09 0.31 17.93
N GLY A 251 -3.08 0.61 18.78
CA GLY A 251 -3.99 -0.37 19.36
C GLY A 251 -4.78 -1.16 18.32
N TYR A 252 -5.25 -0.48 17.26
CA TYR A 252 -5.93 -1.12 16.13
C TYR A 252 -5.05 -2.16 15.47
N PHE A 253 -3.83 -1.79 15.06
CA PHE A 253 -2.93 -2.73 14.37
C PHE A 253 -2.40 -3.83 15.28
N ALA A 254 -2.16 -3.55 16.57
CA ALA A 254 -1.76 -4.57 17.54
C ALA A 254 -2.88 -5.59 17.83
N GLY A 255 -4.14 -5.19 17.71
CA GLY A 255 -5.31 -6.04 17.91
C GLY A 255 -5.77 -6.83 16.69
N LEU A 256 -5.10 -6.73 15.54
CA LEU A 256 -5.49 -7.47 14.34
C LEU A 256 -5.34 -8.98 14.53
N HIS A 257 -6.36 -9.73 14.13
CA HIS A 257 -6.31 -11.18 13.97
C HIS A 257 -5.98 -11.48 12.51
N LEU A 258 -4.71 -11.73 12.24
CA LEU A 258 -4.21 -11.94 10.89
C LEU A 258 -4.35 -13.41 10.45
N THR A 259 -4.65 -13.61 9.19
CA THR A 259 -4.75 -14.88 8.50
C THR A 259 -3.75 -14.94 7.34
N ASP A 260 -3.64 -16.09 6.69
CA ASP A 260 -2.77 -16.28 5.52
C ASP A 260 -3.23 -15.47 4.30
N GLU A 261 -4.49 -15.01 4.30
CA GLU A 261 -5.08 -14.21 3.22
C GLU A 261 -4.75 -12.69 3.37
N ASP A 262 -4.26 -12.29 4.55
CA ASP A 262 -3.92 -10.90 4.80
C ASP A 262 -2.64 -10.51 4.06
N ASP A 263 -2.60 -9.26 3.59
CA ASP A 263 -1.45 -8.78 2.84
C ASP A 263 -0.23 -8.53 3.75
N GLN A 264 0.95 -8.50 3.13
CA GLN A 264 2.21 -8.27 3.84
C GLN A 264 2.23 -6.93 4.60
N LEU A 265 1.47 -5.93 4.13
CA LEU A 265 1.38 -4.63 4.80
C LEU A 265 0.69 -4.77 6.17
N ALA A 266 -0.40 -5.55 6.25
CA ALA A 266 -1.11 -5.83 7.50
C ALA A 266 -0.20 -6.56 8.49
N HIS A 267 0.51 -7.60 8.05
CA HIS A 267 1.48 -8.34 8.89
C HIS A 267 2.59 -7.43 9.41
N ASN A 268 3.20 -6.61 8.56
CA ASN A 268 4.25 -5.69 8.98
C ASN A 268 3.73 -4.59 9.92
N ALA A 269 2.54 -4.06 9.68
CA ALA A 269 1.90 -3.07 10.55
C ALA A 269 1.61 -3.64 11.94
N HIS A 270 1.06 -4.87 12.00
CA HIS A 270 0.85 -5.60 13.26
C HIS A 270 2.16 -5.81 14.01
N ALA A 271 3.21 -6.29 13.32
CA ALA A 271 4.50 -6.57 13.94
C ALA A 271 5.11 -5.32 14.60
N ILE A 272 5.13 -4.17 13.93
CA ILE A 272 5.66 -2.94 14.52
C ILE A 272 4.75 -2.37 15.62
N ALA A 273 3.43 -2.52 15.50
CA ALA A 273 2.49 -2.08 16.52
C ALA A 273 2.67 -2.89 17.83
N CYS A 274 2.82 -4.20 17.74
CA CYS A 274 3.12 -5.06 18.89
C CYS A 274 4.50 -4.78 19.51
N ALA A 275 5.48 -4.43 18.67
CA ALA A 275 6.82 -4.10 19.13
C ALA A 275 6.90 -2.75 19.86
N GLY A 276 6.12 -1.75 19.43
CA GLY A 276 6.17 -0.39 19.94
C GLY A 276 7.37 0.43 19.43
N TYR A 277 8.17 -0.14 18.54
CA TYR A 277 9.31 0.53 17.90
C TYR A 277 9.52 0.04 16.47
N VAL A 278 10.29 0.78 15.72
CA VAL A 278 10.62 0.44 14.33
C VAL A 278 12.07 0.81 14.01
N SER A 279 12.68 0.07 13.10
CA SER A 279 13.98 0.45 12.53
C SER A 279 13.84 1.57 11.50
N GLU A 280 14.97 2.13 11.06
CA GLU A 280 15.00 3.09 9.96
C GLU A 280 14.33 2.57 8.68
N ARG A 281 14.35 1.26 8.42
CA ARG A 281 13.69 0.65 7.25
C ARG A 281 12.17 0.69 7.34
N GLY A 282 11.62 0.57 8.54
CA GLY A 282 10.19 0.64 8.80
C GLY A 282 9.66 2.06 8.99
N PHE A 283 10.51 3.09 8.93
CA PHE A 283 10.13 4.47 9.18
C PHE A 283 8.94 4.93 8.32
N GLY A 284 8.99 4.67 7.01
CA GLY A 284 7.92 5.03 6.08
C GLY A 284 6.60 4.34 6.42
N LEU A 285 6.66 3.06 6.81
CA LEU A 285 5.48 2.32 7.26
C LEU A 285 4.89 2.91 8.54
N ALA A 286 5.73 3.22 9.55
CA ALA A 286 5.26 3.85 10.77
C ALA A 286 4.53 5.17 10.50
N CYS A 287 5.08 6.01 9.61
CA CYS A 287 4.44 7.25 9.19
C CYS A 287 3.13 7.02 8.41
N ALA A 288 2.95 5.87 7.75
CA ALA A 288 1.76 5.55 6.98
C ALA A 288 0.62 4.96 7.83
N LEU A 289 0.88 4.44 9.05
CA LEU A 289 -0.14 3.79 9.87
C LEU A 289 -1.41 4.62 10.07
N PRO A 290 -1.36 5.95 10.33
CA PRO A 290 -2.58 6.74 10.52
C PRO A 290 -3.50 6.75 9.30
N VAL A 291 -2.93 6.82 8.10
CA VAL A 291 -3.74 6.80 6.88
C VAL A 291 -4.23 5.39 6.56
N CYS A 292 -3.43 4.36 6.81
CA CYS A 292 -3.84 2.97 6.66
C CYS A 292 -5.01 2.64 7.59
N HIS A 293 -4.97 3.06 8.85
CA HIS A 293 -6.06 2.93 9.81
C HIS A 293 -7.33 3.61 9.31
N ARG A 294 -7.25 4.87 8.86
CA ARG A 294 -8.39 5.61 8.32
C ARG A 294 -9.01 4.92 7.10
N ILE A 295 -8.17 4.35 6.22
CA ILE A 295 -8.65 3.59 5.05
C ILE A 295 -9.35 2.31 5.50
N ALA A 296 -8.80 1.58 6.47
CA ALA A 296 -9.38 0.36 7.02
C ALA A 296 -10.75 0.63 7.65
N LEU A 297 -10.88 1.68 8.46
CA LEU A 297 -12.16 2.09 9.05
C LEU A 297 -13.20 2.45 7.99
N LYS A 298 -12.81 3.21 6.96
CA LYS A 298 -13.72 3.52 5.85
C LYS A 298 -14.16 2.28 5.08
N LYS A 299 -13.25 1.33 4.86
CA LYS A 299 -13.56 0.06 4.21
C LYS A 299 -14.55 -0.75 5.05
N ALA A 300 -14.30 -0.89 6.35
CA ALA A 300 -15.18 -1.60 7.27
C ALA A 300 -16.58 -0.96 7.33
N ALA A 301 -16.66 0.37 7.42
CA ALA A 301 -17.94 1.09 7.40
C ALA A 301 -18.70 0.85 6.09
N TRP A 302 -18.01 0.90 4.97
CA TRP A 302 -18.62 0.64 3.66
C TRP A 302 -19.06 -0.82 3.50
N GLU A 303 -18.29 -1.78 4.01
CA GLU A 303 -18.68 -3.20 4.01
C GLU A 303 -19.89 -3.45 4.90
N ALA A 304 -19.96 -2.80 6.07
CA ALA A 304 -21.13 -2.87 6.95
C ALA A 304 -22.40 -2.29 6.28
N GLU A 305 -22.27 -1.12 5.63
CA GLU A 305 -23.37 -0.51 4.87
C GLU A 305 -23.86 -1.45 3.74
N ARG A 306 -22.92 -2.06 3.02
CA ARG A 306 -23.25 -3.05 1.97
C ARG A 306 -23.89 -4.31 2.54
N ALA A 307 -23.44 -4.78 3.69
CA ALA A 307 -24.04 -5.94 4.34
C ALA A 307 -25.49 -5.65 4.74
N MET A 308 -25.76 -4.46 5.29
CA MET A 308 -27.13 -4.00 5.58
C MET A 308 -27.98 -3.89 4.30
N ALA A 309 -27.42 -3.30 3.25
CA ALA A 309 -28.12 -3.20 1.96
C ALA A 309 -28.43 -4.58 1.36
N ARG A 310 -27.51 -5.56 1.48
CA ARG A 310 -27.77 -6.95 1.04
C ARG A 310 -28.91 -7.59 1.82
N ALA A 311 -28.98 -7.36 3.12
CA ALA A 311 -30.01 -7.94 3.98
C ALA A 311 -31.39 -7.32 3.73
N ASN A 312 -31.46 -6.01 3.48
CA ASN A 312 -32.68 -5.24 3.46
C ASN A 312 -33.25 -5.02 2.06
N SER A 313 -32.41 -4.85 1.04
CA SER A 313 -32.86 -4.47 -0.29
C SER A 313 -33.62 -5.60 -1.00
N GLN A 314 -34.81 -5.26 -1.49
CA GLN A 314 -35.63 -6.12 -2.31
C GLN A 314 -35.91 -5.45 -3.66
N HIS A 315 -36.33 -6.25 -4.65
CA HIS A 315 -36.83 -5.72 -5.91
C HIS A 315 -38.18 -5.08 -5.69
N ILE A 316 -38.42 -3.91 -6.25
CA ILE A 316 -39.68 -3.17 -6.08
C ILE A 316 -40.46 -3.14 -7.38
N GLY A 317 -41.77 -3.34 -7.27
CA GLY A 317 -42.73 -3.21 -8.37
C GLY A 317 -42.54 -4.27 -9.46
N GLU A 318 -43.16 -4.05 -10.62
CA GLU A 318 -43.12 -4.97 -11.76
C GLU A 318 -42.38 -4.35 -12.94
N VAL A 319 -41.53 -5.13 -13.60
CA VAL A 319 -40.77 -4.72 -14.79
C VAL A 319 -41.74 -4.23 -15.88
N GLY A 320 -41.43 -3.08 -16.47
CA GLY A 320 -42.27 -2.42 -17.48
C GLY A 320 -43.31 -1.47 -16.91
N LYS A 321 -43.67 -1.55 -15.63
CA LYS A 321 -44.63 -0.65 -15.01
C LYS A 321 -44.00 0.69 -14.62
N ARG A 322 -44.82 1.73 -14.74
CA ARG A 322 -44.48 3.10 -14.35
C ARG A 322 -45.15 3.44 -13.03
N GLN A 323 -44.35 3.87 -12.05
CA GLN A 323 -44.84 4.24 -10.74
C GLN A 323 -44.07 5.41 -10.12
N GLN A 324 -44.58 5.93 -9.02
CA GLN A 324 -43.92 6.98 -8.25
C GLN A 324 -42.98 6.37 -7.20
N PHE A 325 -41.84 7.00 -7.03
CA PHE A 325 -40.83 6.63 -6.04
C PHE A 325 -40.50 7.85 -5.18
N THR A 326 -40.16 7.57 -3.92
CA THR A 326 -39.47 8.53 -3.02
C THR A 326 -38.22 7.86 -2.52
N ALA A 327 -37.08 8.50 -2.68
CA ALA A 327 -35.81 7.93 -2.29
C ALA A 327 -34.78 9.03 -1.94
N ARG A 328 -33.80 8.64 -1.13
CA ARG A 328 -32.61 9.47 -0.86
C ARG A 328 -31.48 9.08 -1.82
N VAL A 329 -30.86 10.08 -2.40
CA VAL A 329 -29.69 9.91 -3.28
C VAL A 329 -28.47 9.53 -2.44
N LYS A 330 -27.98 8.30 -2.60
CA LYS A 330 -26.79 7.80 -1.88
C LYS A 330 -25.50 8.15 -2.62
N ARG A 331 -25.52 8.10 -3.94
CA ARG A 331 -24.34 8.36 -4.76
C ARG A 331 -24.69 8.77 -6.17
N VAL A 332 -23.91 9.69 -6.73
CA VAL A 332 -23.92 10.03 -8.15
C VAL A 332 -22.60 9.57 -8.76
N VAL A 333 -22.65 8.55 -9.62
CA VAL A 333 -21.47 7.97 -10.26
C VAL A 333 -21.33 8.55 -11.66
N VAL A 334 -20.24 9.22 -11.91
CA VAL A 334 -19.88 9.77 -13.23
C VAL A 334 -18.78 8.90 -13.81
N SER A 335 -19.02 8.30 -14.97
CA SER A 335 -18.03 7.52 -15.71
C SER A 335 -17.91 8.04 -17.15
N SER A 336 -16.68 8.06 -17.65
CA SER A 336 -16.41 8.37 -19.06
C SER A 336 -16.25 7.08 -19.83
N GLY A 337 -17.02 6.93 -20.92
CA GLY A 337 -16.95 5.79 -21.82
C GLY A 337 -16.78 6.24 -23.27
N TYR A 338 -16.65 5.29 -24.20
CA TYR A 338 -16.47 5.55 -25.62
C TYR A 338 -17.56 6.46 -26.21
N TYR A 339 -18.78 6.44 -25.66
CA TYR A 339 -19.93 7.25 -26.11
C TYR A 339 -20.16 8.52 -25.27
N GLY A 340 -19.18 8.95 -24.47
CA GLY A 340 -19.26 10.17 -23.65
C GLY A 340 -19.43 9.91 -22.15
N ILE A 341 -19.86 10.95 -21.44
CA ILE A 341 -20.08 10.89 -19.98
C ILE A 341 -21.38 10.13 -19.69
N ASN A 342 -21.27 9.12 -18.84
CA ASN A 342 -22.42 8.40 -18.31
C ASN A 342 -22.57 8.72 -16.82
N VAL A 343 -23.73 9.24 -16.44
CA VAL A 343 -24.08 9.55 -15.06
C VAL A 343 -25.12 8.55 -14.58
N MET A 344 -24.84 7.93 -13.45
CA MET A 344 -25.71 6.95 -12.81
C MET A 344 -26.00 7.43 -11.39
N THR A 345 -27.28 7.48 -11.03
CA THR A 345 -27.76 7.86 -9.71
C THR A 345 -28.18 6.62 -8.94
N ILE A 346 -27.55 6.37 -7.79
CA ILE A 346 -27.89 5.29 -6.86
C ILE A 346 -28.66 5.90 -5.71
N MET A 347 -29.84 5.36 -5.44
CA MET A 347 -30.78 5.86 -4.45
C MET A 347 -31.23 4.73 -3.54
N GLU A 348 -31.78 5.09 -2.40
CA GLU A 348 -32.37 4.18 -1.43
C GLU A 348 -33.75 4.71 -1.01
N ASP A 349 -34.77 3.86 -1.06
CA ASP A 349 -36.08 4.23 -0.56
C ASP A 349 -36.18 4.13 0.97
N ASP A 350 -37.28 4.53 1.55
CA ASP A 350 -37.49 4.51 3.01
C ASP A 350 -37.49 3.10 3.62
N ASN A 351 -37.60 2.04 2.79
CA ASN A 351 -37.54 0.64 3.20
C ASN A 351 -36.14 0.01 3.02
N GLY A 352 -35.14 0.80 2.59
CA GLY A 352 -33.77 0.34 2.34
C GLY A 352 -33.59 -0.37 0.99
N ASN A 353 -34.55 -0.27 0.06
CA ASN A 353 -34.40 -0.85 -1.26
C ASN A 353 -33.58 0.04 -2.19
N VAL A 354 -32.66 -0.58 -2.93
CA VAL A 354 -31.77 0.13 -3.84
C VAL A 354 -32.41 0.34 -5.22
N LEU A 355 -32.43 1.60 -5.63
CA LEU A 355 -32.91 2.06 -6.92
C LEU A 355 -31.76 2.62 -7.72
N VAL A 356 -31.67 2.28 -9.00
CA VAL A 356 -30.61 2.77 -9.91
C VAL A 356 -31.26 3.44 -11.10
N GLY A 357 -30.95 4.71 -11.32
CA GLY A 357 -31.41 5.52 -12.43
C GLY A 357 -30.27 6.12 -13.23
N LYS A 358 -30.55 6.55 -14.48
CA LYS A 358 -29.63 7.46 -15.19
C LYS A 358 -29.70 8.83 -14.57
N ASP A 359 -28.85 9.73 -15.05
CA ASP A 359 -28.77 11.11 -14.58
C ASP A 359 -30.14 11.75 -14.27
N LEU A 360 -30.34 12.10 -13.02
CA LEU A 360 -31.55 12.76 -12.53
C LEU A 360 -31.31 14.25 -12.25
N GLY A 361 -30.10 14.76 -12.46
CA GLY A 361 -29.72 16.13 -12.19
C GLY A 361 -29.76 16.49 -10.70
N VAL A 362 -29.49 15.54 -9.81
CA VAL A 362 -29.60 15.66 -8.35
C VAL A 362 -28.23 15.47 -7.69
N LYS A 363 -28.09 15.90 -6.43
CA LYS A 363 -26.86 15.76 -5.63
C LYS A 363 -26.99 14.63 -4.61
N GLU A 364 -25.85 14.16 -4.14
CA GLU A 364 -25.79 13.21 -3.02
C GLU A 364 -26.48 13.78 -1.79
N ASP A 365 -27.09 12.91 -0.99
CA ASP A 365 -27.90 13.18 0.21
C ASP A 365 -29.24 13.88 -0.01
N GLU A 366 -29.59 14.30 -1.22
CA GLU A 366 -30.91 14.84 -1.51
C GLU A 366 -31.99 13.75 -1.43
N ARG A 367 -33.14 14.09 -0.81
CA ARG A 367 -34.34 13.26 -0.85
C ARG A 367 -35.23 13.75 -1.97
N ILE A 368 -35.62 12.84 -2.85
CA ILE A 368 -36.36 13.17 -4.06
C ILE A 368 -37.62 12.30 -4.22
N ALA A 369 -38.69 12.91 -4.78
CA ALA A 369 -39.82 12.19 -5.30
C ALA A 369 -39.83 12.30 -6.83
N PHE A 370 -40.10 11.19 -7.51
CA PHE A 370 -40.10 11.16 -8.97
C PHE A 370 -40.93 10.01 -9.50
N THR A 371 -41.29 10.06 -10.79
CA THR A 371 -42.00 8.98 -11.46
C THR A 371 -41.11 8.34 -12.51
N ALA A 372 -40.95 7.03 -12.46
CA ALA A 372 -40.08 6.31 -13.40
C ALA A 372 -40.70 4.96 -13.83
N THR A 373 -40.19 4.39 -14.91
CA THR A 373 -40.54 3.06 -15.38
C THR A 373 -39.46 2.08 -14.91
N ILE A 374 -39.87 0.95 -14.35
CA ILE A 374 -38.98 -0.13 -13.95
C ILE A 374 -38.46 -0.81 -15.22
N LYS A 375 -37.15 -0.75 -15.45
CA LYS A 375 -36.48 -1.37 -16.59
C LYS A 375 -36.28 -2.86 -16.37
N GLU A 376 -35.67 -3.16 -15.24
CA GLU A 376 -35.24 -4.52 -14.87
C GLU A 376 -35.00 -4.64 -13.37
N HIS A 377 -35.09 -5.87 -12.90
CA HIS A 377 -34.60 -6.27 -11.59
C HIS A 377 -33.19 -6.86 -11.78
N SER A 378 -32.20 -6.30 -11.10
CA SER A 378 -30.80 -6.72 -11.18
C SER A 378 -30.23 -6.97 -9.80
N GLU A 379 -29.08 -7.58 -9.76
CA GLU A 379 -28.32 -7.76 -8.54
C GLU A 379 -26.87 -7.32 -8.80
N PHE A 380 -26.33 -6.50 -7.91
CA PHE A 380 -24.97 -6.04 -7.98
C PHE A 380 -24.24 -6.33 -6.67
N ASN A 381 -23.22 -7.19 -6.72
CA ASN A 381 -22.45 -7.61 -5.54
C ASN A 381 -23.34 -8.15 -4.38
N GLY A 382 -24.38 -8.90 -4.69
CA GLY A 382 -25.30 -9.49 -3.73
C GLY A 382 -26.40 -8.54 -3.22
N VAL A 383 -26.46 -7.29 -3.72
CA VAL A 383 -27.53 -6.33 -3.39
C VAL A 383 -28.57 -6.33 -4.51
N LYS A 384 -29.83 -6.64 -4.19
CA LYS A 384 -30.92 -6.53 -5.13
C LYS A 384 -31.17 -5.08 -5.49
N GLN A 385 -31.31 -4.79 -6.77
CA GLN A 385 -31.50 -3.43 -7.29
C GLN A 385 -32.67 -3.38 -8.27
N THR A 386 -33.41 -2.28 -8.25
CA THR A 386 -34.42 -1.98 -9.26
C THR A 386 -33.91 -0.88 -10.18
N THR A 387 -33.61 -1.24 -11.42
CA THR A 387 -33.13 -0.29 -12.44
C THR A 387 -34.29 0.47 -13.06
N LEU A 388 -34.16 1.79 -13.10
CA LEU A 388 -35.21 2.71 -13.53
C LEU A 388 -34.87 3.43 -14.84
N LEU A 389 -35.88 3.71 -15.63
CA LEU A 389 -35.81 4.49 -16.87
C LEU A 389 -36.84 5.61 -16.90
N ARG A 390 -36.57 6.62 -17.73
CA ARG A 390 -37.47 7.71 -18.06
C ARG A 390 -38.05 8.37 -16.81
N ALA A 391 -37.18 8.67 -15.87
CA ALA A 391 -37.59 9.42 -14.68
C ALA A 391 -38.08 10.82 -15.09
N THR A 392 -39.19 11.25 -14.49
CA THR A 392 -39.84 12.55 -14.72
C THR A 392 -40.37 13.07 -13.41
N LYS A 393 -40.73 14.37 -13.36
CA LYS A 393 -41.28 15.04 -12.19
C LYS A 393 -40.37 14.89 -10.96
N VAL A 394 -39.07 15.00 -11.19
CA VAL A 394 -38.07 14.98 -10.07
C VAL A 394 -38.27 16.23 -9.25
N ALA A 395 -38.58 16.07 -7.97
CA ALA A 395 -38.77 17.16 -7.02
C ALA A 395 -38.06 16.82 -5.71
N LEU A 396 -37.44 17.82 -5.12
CA LEU A 396 -36.88 17.70 -3.77
C LEU A 396 -37.99 17.57 -2.74
N VAL A 397 -37.85 16.67 -1.80
CA VAL A 397 -38.79 16.43 -0.70
C VAL A 397 -38.08 16.70 0.60
N ALA A 398 -38.74 17.40 1.52
CA ALA A 398 -38.20 17.71 2.83
C ALA A 398 -37.93 16.47 3.70
#